data_cf3295e89b968113c70355f7c0ff47c1
#
_entry.id   cf3295e89b968113c70355f7c0ff47c1
#
_cell.length_a   1.000
_cell.length_b   1.000
_cell.length_c   1.000
_cell.angle_alpha   90.00
_cell.angle_beta   90.00
_cell.angle_gamma   90.00
#
_symmetry.space_group_name_H-M   'P 1'
#
loop_
_entity.id
_entity.type
_entity.pdbx_description
1 polymer ?
#
loop_
_entity_poly.entity_id
_entity_poly.type
_entity_poly.pdbx_seq_one_letter_code
_entity_poly.pdbx_strand_id
1 'polypeptide(L)'
;MADVDNRNRNRRPNRAGQPNPKREARAKAAERHVATVSETCAKDIERSLAGVCEFDGMPAGFIAAMKAKAHAADAAEEQVAEESEAAEVASAETEVAAEPAPAEEATETESAPAAEKPTPVLPEVTVFDASATQTILDNGRGYAQFCDMAVLAFASFTNPGGGYIQGYLGQEATLCANSYLYNVLDKQRKWYGENRRRNINCELYRNRALVVPAVRFDRNHVHAYADVIVAAAPNAKRARQEYRVGDDALLDALRDRIRFVLAICDELGREKLVLGAWGCDNNGFDAEAVAELFRKELASGDFKVKQVFFAVPSTRWDEDFAKFEHVLASFPECNEESYAQVAARAAAARAAEQAQAAAEDDEDDDDWRKYL
;
A
#
# COMPACT_ATOMS: atom_id res chain seq x y z
N MET A 1 -28.58 -8.48 42.18
CA MET A 1 -27.66 -9.62 42.25
C MET A 1 -28.27 -10.75 41.42
N ALA A 2 -27.47 -11.36 40.60
CA ALA A 2 -27.73 -12.39 39.59
C ALA A 2 -28.19 -11.84 38.23
N ASP A 3 -27.33 -11.95 37.30
CA ASP A 3 -27.27 -12.64 36.00
C ASP A 3 -26.29 -11.95 35.03
N VAL A 4 -25.01 -12.12 35.32
CA VAL A 4 -23.94 -11.86 34.36
C VAL A 4 -23.02 -13.08 34.37
N ASP A 5 -23.46 -14.16 33.71
CA ASP A 5 -22.51 -15.23 33.36
C ASP A 5 -23.15 -16.37 32.53
N ASN A 6 -23.42 -16.12 31.25
CA ASN A 6 -23.77 -17.26 30.39
C ASN A 6 -23.47 -17.08 28.89
N ARG A 7 -22.46 -16.25 28.47
CA ARG A 7 -22.07 -16.14 27.05
C ARG A 7 -20.73 -16.77 26.69
N ASN A 8 -20.11 -17.53 27.58
CA ASN A 8 -18.75 -18.06 27.35
C ASN A 8 -18.64 -19.59 27.30
N ARG A 9 -19.71 -20.32 27.07
CA ARG A 9 -19.71 -21.81 27.14
C ARG A 9 -19.59 -22.55 25.80
N ASN A 10 -19.33 -21.87 24.66
CA ASN A 10 -19.21 -22.59 23.37
C ASN A 10 -17.88 -22.36 22.62
N ARG A 11 -16.84 -21.90 23.27
CA ARG A 11 -15.48 -22.04 22.71
C ARG A 11 -14.98 -23.43 23.10
N ARG A 12 -15.19 -24.43 22.21
CA ARG A 12 -14.49 -25.70 22.29
C ARG A 12 -12.99 -25.39 22.36
N PRO A 13 -12.25 -25.94 23.35
CA PRO A 13 -10.81 -25.75 23.40
C PRO A 13 -10.22 -26.27 22.09
N ASN A 14 -9.42 -25.43 21.44
CA ASN A 14 -8.65 -25.82 20.27
C ASN A 14 -7.79 -27.02 20.70
N ARG A 15 -8.12 -28.22 20.24
CA ARG A 15 -7.29 -29.42 20.47
C ARG A 15 -5.98 -29.18 19.73
N ALA A 16 -4.97 -28.73 20.46
CA ALA A 16 -3.61 -28.71 19.98
C ALA A 16 -3.26 -30.13 19.52
N GLY A 17 -3.10 -30.33 18.21
CA GLY A 17 -2.63 -31.59 17.65
C GLY A 17 -3.50 -32.29 16.62
N GLN A 18 -4.75 -31.87 16.36
CA GLN A 18 -5.50 -32.46 15.24
C GLN A 18 -5.18 -31.73 13.92
N PRO A 19 -4.77 -32.49 12.88
CA PRO A 19 -4.53 -31.90 11.55
C PRO A 19 -5.80 -31.27 11.02
N ASN A 20 -5.71 -30.03 10.49
CA ASN A 20 -6.83 -29.38 9.84
C ASN A 20 -6.95 -29.93 8.40
N PRO A 21 -7.98 -30.76 8.09
CA PRO A 21 -8.08 -31.45 6.80
C PRO A 21 -8.12 -30.49 5.61
N LYS A 22 -8.68 -29.28 5.79
CA LYS A 22 -8.70 -28.25 4.74
C LYS A 22 -7.29 -27.70 4.48
N ARG A 23 -6.46 -27.54 5.53
CA ARG A 23 -5.06 -27.09 5.38
C ARG A 23 -4.22 -28.15 4.69
N GLU A 24 -4.38 -29.42 5.08
CA GLU A 24 -3.69 -30.52 4.41
C GLU A 24 -4.05 -30.69 2.95
N ALA A 25 -5.34 -30.55 2.61
CA ALA A 25 -5.77 -30.56 1.21
C ALA A 25 -5.12 -29.42 0.39
N ARG A 26 -5.03 -28.21 0.97
CA ARG A 26 -4.32 -27.09 0.34
C ARG A 26 -2.81 -27.35 0.20
N ALA A 27 -2.17 -27.91 1.20
CA ALA A 27 -0.74 -28.26 1.13
C ALA A 27 -0.48 -29.27 -0.02
N LYS A 28 -1.28 -30.33 -0.12
CA LYS A 28 -1.18 -31.29 -1.24
C LYS A 28 -1.47 -30.65 -2.60
N ALA A 29 -2.37 -29.68 -2.66
CA ALA A 29 -2.62 -28.91 -3.88
C ALA A 29 -1.43 -28.04 -4.26
N ALA A 30 -0.81 -27.37 -3.26
CA ALA A 30 0.38 -26.55 -3.44
C ALA A 30 1.57 -27.38 -3.95
N GLU A 31 1.82 -28.56 -3.36
CA GLU A 31 2.88 -29.48 -3.81
C GLU A 31 2.69 -29.90 -5.26
N ARG A 32 1.46 -30.28 -5.65
CA ARG A 32 1.15 -30.63 -7.05
C ARG A 32 1.34 -29.43 -7.98
N HIS A 33 0.88 -28.25 -7.60
CA HIS A 33 1.05 -27.04 -8.38
C HIS A 33 2.53 -26.72 -8.59
N VAL A 34 3.36 -26.74 -7.54
CA VAL A 34 4.81 -26.50 -7.61
C VAL A 34 5.49 -27.50 -8.57
N ALA A 35 5.10 -28.78 -8.53
CA ALA A 35 5.63 -29.79 -9.45
C ALA A 35 5.22 -29.48 -10.91
N THR A 36 3.95 -29.20 -11.15
CA THR A 36 3.42 -28.91 -12.50
C THR A 36 4.09 -27.68 -13.10
N VAL A 37 4.19 -26.56 -12.37
CA VAL A 37 4.81 -25.34 -12.90
C VAL A 37 6.32 -25.47 -13.07
N SER A 38 6.99 -26.34 -12.29
CA SER A 38 8.41 -26.66 -12.50
C SER A 38 8.68 -27.23 -13.89
N GLU A 39 7.74 -28.00 -14.43
CA GLU A 39 7.85 -28.59 -15.76
C GLU A 39 7.37 -27.62 -16.85
N THR A 40 6.20 -27.04 -16.66
CA THR A 40 5.55 -26.22 -17.69
C THR A 40 6.16 -24.83 -17.86
N CYS A 41 6.74 -24.26 -16.79
CA CYS A 41 7.33 -22.92 -16.78
C CYS A 41 8.87 -22.92 -16.56
N ALA A 42 9.56 -24.02 -16.85
CA ALA A 42 11.00 -24.18 -16.56
C ALA A 42 11.85 -23.00 -17.07
N LYS A 43 11.65 -22.56 -18.34
CA LYS A 43 12.38 -21.44 -18.93
C LYS A 43 12.08 -20.10 -18.26
N ASP A 44 10.83 -19.88 -17.87
CA ASP A 44 10.43 -18.67 -17.17
C ASP A 44 11.01 -18.64 -15.74
N ILE A 45 11.02 -19.77 -15.05
CA ILE A 45 11.63 -19.93 -13.74
C ILE A 45 13.14 -19.66 -13.82
N GLU A 46 13.83 -20.21 -14.79
CA GLU A 46 15.27 -20.01 -15.01
C GLU A 46 15.58 -18.53 -15.27
N ARG A 47 14.82 -17.87 -16.14
CA ARG A 47 14.93 -16.42 -16.42
C ARG A 47 14.73 -15.60 -15.13
N SER A 48 13.66 -15.87 -14.39
CA SER A 48 13.38 -15.14 -13.16
C SER A 48 14.44 -15.38 -12.09
N LEU A 49 14.94 -16.62 -11.93
CA LEU A 49 16.03 -16.95 -11.01
C LEU A 49 17.32 -16.21 -11.34
N ALA A 50 17.67 -16.09 -12.61
CA ALA A 50 18.87 -15.37 -13.06
C ALA A 50 18.78 -13.86 -12.79
N GLY A 51 17.57 -13.31 -12.71
CA GLY A 51 17.31 -11.90 -12.51
C GLY A 51 16.88 -11.52 -11.09
N VAL A 52 16.87 -12.44 -10.11
CA VAL A 52 16.53 -12.11 -8.71
C VAL A 52 17.50 -11.08 -8.16
N CYS A 53 16.96 -9.99 -7.64
CA CYS A 53 17.71 -8.92 -6.98
C CYS A 53 17.40 -8.88 -5.49
N GLU A 54 18.43 -8.66 -4.67
CA GLU A 54 18.31 -8.41 -3.22
C GLU A 54 18.48 -6.92 -2.95
N PHE A 55 17.57 -6.36 -2.15
CA PHE A 55 17.68 -5.01 -1.61
C PHE A 55 17.87 -5.09 -0.10
N ASP A 56 18.89 -4.40 0.42
CA ASP A 56 19.20 -4.28 1.85
C ASP A 56 19.37 -2.79 2.18
N GLY A 57 18.29 -2.12 2.54
CA GLY A 57 18.18 -0.68 2.69
C GLY A 57 17.69 0.02 1.41
N MET A 58 17.51 1.34 1.51
CA MET A 58 17.01 2.18 0.40
C MET A 58 17.91 2.08 -0.83
N PRO A 59 17.34 2.00 -2.04
CA PRO A 59 18.09 2.01 -3.29
C PRO A 59 18.99 3.27 -3.42
N ALA A 60 20.19 3.07 -3.93
CA ALA A 60 21.18 4.16 -4.06
C ALA A 60 20.69 5.30 -4.96
N GLY A 61 19.98 4.97 -6.05
CA GLY A 61 19.38 5.94 -6.96
C GLY A 61 18.36 6.83 -6.26
N PHE A 62 17.51 6.28 -5.41
CA PHE A 62 16.55 7.04 -4.61
C PHE A 62 17.26 7.96 -3.60
N ILE A 63 18.28 7.46 -2.89
CA ILE A 63 19.06 8.28 -1.94
C ILE A 63 19.72 9.46 -2.65
N ALA A 64 20.28 9.25 -3.85
CA ALA A 64 20.90 10.31 -4.64
C ALA A 64 19.87 11.36 -5.09
N ALA A 65 18.69 10.94 -5.54
CA ALA A 65 17.60 11.83 -5.93
C ALA A 65 17.09 12.67 -4.76
N MET A 66 16.93 12.07 -3.59
CA MET A 66 16.50 12.79 -2.37
C MET A 66 17.54 13.82 -1.91
N LYS A 67 18.82 13.50 -1.96
CA LYS A 67 19.89 14.47 -1.67
C LYS A 67 19.90 15.63 -2.65
N ALA A 68 19.73 15.36 -3.95
CA ALA A 68 19.65 16.40 -4.97
C ALA A 68 18.45 17.33 -4.75
N LYS A 69 17.29 16.76 -4.36
CA LYS A 69 16.09 17.55 -4.04
C LYS A 69 16.29 18.42 -2.80
N ALA A 70 16.93 17.90 -1.75
CA ALA A 70 17.25 18.68 -0.55
C ALA A 70 18.20 19.85 -0.87
N HIS A 71 19.30 19.61 -1.60
CA HIS A 71 20.20 20.68 -2.02
C HIS A 71 19.53 21.74 -2.90
N ALA A 72 18.59 21.33 -3.77
CA ALA A 72 17.84 22.28 -4.58
C ALA A 72 16.86 23.12 -3.73
N ALA A 73 16.29 22.55 -2.68
CA ALA A 73 15.44 23.27 -1.73
C ALA A 73 16.25 24.28 -0.91
N ASP A 74 17.40 23.86 -0.35
CA ASP A 74 18.31 24.73 0.40
C ASP A 74 18.78 25.92 -0.47
N ALA A 75 19.17 25.67 -1.73
CA ALA A 75 19.58 26.72 -2.66
C ALA A 75 18.44 27.69 -3.02
N ALA A 76 17.19 27.20 -3.09
CA ALA A 76 16.04 28.04 -3.34
C ALA A 76 15.68 28.90 -2.11
N GLU A 77 15.86 28.41 -0.90
CA GLU A 77 15.68 29.18 0.34
C GLU A 77 16.77 30.27 0.46
N GLU A 78 18.04 29.97 0.14
CA GLU A 78 19.11 30.97 0.11
C GLU A 78 18.83 32.10 -0.91
N GLN A 79 18.33 31.76 -2.11
CA GLN A 79 17.96 32.75 -3.11
C GLN A 79 16.81 33.67 -2.66
N VAL A 80 15.78 33.10 -2.02
CA VAL A 80 14.66 33.89 -1.47
C VAL A 80 15.14 34.82 -0.34
N ALA A 81 16.07 34.35 0.50
CA ALA A 81 16.67 35.17 1.55
C ALA A 81 17.51 36.33 0.99
N GLU A 82 18.36 36.06 -0.03
CA GLU A 82 19.14 37.10 -0.72
C GLU A 82 18.27 38.14 -1.45
N GLU A 83 17.18 37.69 -2.11
CA GLU A 83 16.22 38.59 -2.77
C GLU A 83 15.44 39.44 -1.75
N SER A 84 15.11 38.88 -0.57
CA SER A 84 14.45 39.63 0.48
C SER A 84 15.36 40.67 1.13
N GLU A 85 16.65 40.36 1.35
CA GLU A 85 17.66 41.28 1.88
C GLU A 85 17.96 42.40 0.87
N ALA A 86 18.04 42.08 -0.43
CA ALA A 86 18.20 43.07 -1.49
C ALA A 86 17.00 44.02 -1.64
N ALA A 87 15.77 43.51 -1.42
CA ALA A 87 14.57 44.32 -1.44
C ALA A 87 14.50 45.27 -0.21
N GLU A 88 14.97 44.81 0.95
CA GLU A 88 15.01 45.61 2.18
C GLU A 88 16.05 46.74 2.09
N VAL A 89 17.21 46.48 1.48
CA VAL A 89 18.25 47.48 1.19
C VAL A 89 17.77 48.51 0.18
N ALA A 90 17.07 48.07 -0.90
CA ALA A 90 16.51 48.97 -1.90
C ALA A 90 15.40 49.87 -1.37
N SER A 91 14.62 49.41 -0.38
CA SER A 91 13.55 50.21 0.26
C SER A 91 14.15 51.25 1.25
N ALA A 92 15.32 50.98 1.84
CA ALA A 92 16.02 51.90 2.75
C ALA A 92 16.71 53.08 2.02
N GLU A 93 17.08 52.90 0.75
CA GLU A 93 17.71 53.99 -0.05
C GLU A 93 16.67 54.94 -0.71
N THR A 94 15.38 54.65 -0.67
CA THR A 94 14.32 55.44 -1.33
C THR A 94 13.68 56.50 -0.42
N GLU A 95 14.07 56.61 0.86
CA GLU A 95 13.50 57.59 1.79
C GLU A 95 14.16 58.97 1.81
N VAL A 96 15.15 59.26 0.97
CA VAL A 96 15.82 60.57 0.88
C VAL A 96 15.75 61.10 -0.54
N ALA A 97 14.65 61.61 -1.00
CA ALA A 97 14.52 62.74 -1.94
C ALA A 97 13.09 62.80 -2.50
N ALA A 98 12.29 63.69 -1.97
CA ALA A 98 11.01 64.07 -2.57
C ALA A 98 11.09 65.51 -3.09
N GLU A 99 10.96 65.68 -4.42
CA GLU A 99 10.36 66.88 -5.01
C GLU A 99 9.71 66.51 -6.38
N PRO A 100 8.57 67.08 -6.73
CA PRO A 100 7.72 66.56 -7.79
C PRO A 100 7.86 67.29 -9.12
N ALA A 101 7.86 66.59 -10.24
CA ALA A 101 7.52 67.11 -11.57
C ALA A 101 7.22 65.97 -12.58
N PRO A 102 6.62 66.25 -13.78
CA PRO A 102 5.27 65.83 -14.09
C PRO A 102 5.20 64.63 -15.05
N ALA A 103 3.97 64.08 -15.19
CA ALA A 103 3.60 62.90 -15.97
C ALA A 103 4.13 62.87 -17.42
N GLU A 104 4.71 61.73 -17.80
CA GLU A 104 4.74 61.21 -19.15
C GLU A 104 4.59 59.69 -19.19
N GLU A 105 3.76 59.27 -20.09
CA GLU A 105 3.36 57.98 -20.62
C GLU A 105 4.01 56.68 -20.10
N ALA A 106 3.12 55.77 -19.63
CA ALA A 106 3.36 54.38 -19.32
C ALA A 106 3.77 53.60 -20.58
N THR A 107 5.01 53.11 -20.61
CA THR A 107 5.36 51.92 -21.40
C THR A 107 5.25 50.69 -20.50
N GLU A 108 4.29 49.83 -20.85
CA GLU A 108 4.11 48.51 -20.26
C GLU A 108 5.41 47.70 -20.48
N THR A 109 6.18 47.49 -19.42
CA THR A 109 7.25 46.51 -19.41
C THR A 109 6.63 45.15 -19.10
N GLU A 110 6.52 44.36 -20.13
CA GLU A 110 6.11 42.98 -20.09
C GLU A 110 7.06 42.22 -19.12
N SER A 111 6.55 41.88 -17.92
CA SER A 111 7.27 41.08 -16.95
C SER A 111 7.47 39.69 -17.56
N ALA A 112 8.72 39.24 -17.67
CA ALA A 112 9.08 37.89 -18.05
C ALA A 112 8.32 36.88 -17.16
N PRO A 113 7.77 35.80 -17.72
CA PRO A 113 7.06 34.81 -16.92
C PRO A 113 8.06 34.18 -15.93
N ALA A 114 7.72 34.28 -14.64
CA ALA A 114 8.43 33.54 -13.60
C ALA A 114 8.48 32.07 -14.02
N ALA A 115 9.64 31.47 -14.00
CA ALA A 115 9.82 30.06 -14.32
C ALA A 115 8.93 29.23 -13.40
N GLU A 116 7.84 28.70 -13.93
CA GLU A 116 6.96 27.77 -13.22
C GLU A 116 7.83 26.59 -12.73
N LYS A 117 7.90 26.42 -11.41
CA LYS A 117 8.52 25.22 -10.83
C LYS A 117 7.78 24.02 -11.42
N PRO A 118 8.45 23.00 -11.95
CA PRO A 118 7.80 21.83 -12.50
C PRO A 118 6.90 21.21 -11.43
N THR A 119 5.61 21.25 -11.66
CA THR A 119 4.61 20.59 -10.80
C THR A 119 4.95 19.10 -10.74
N PRO A 120 5.11 18.48 -9.57
CA PRO A 120 5.38 17.06 -9.47
C PRO A 120 4.25 16.28 -10.15
N VAL A 121 4.61 15.37 -11.05
CA VAL A 121 3.62 14.49 -11.69
C VAL A 121 3.24 13.42 -10.67
N LEU A 122 2.03 13.52 -10.14
CA LEU A 122 1.48 12.54 -9.20
C LEU A 122 0.96 11.30 -9.95
N PRO A 123 0.98 10.12 -9.33
CA PRO A 123 0.45 8.91 -9.93
C PRO A 123 -1.09 8.94 -9.99
N GLU A 124 -1.65 8.25 -10.97
CA GLU A 124 -3.07 7.87 -10.96
C GLU A 124 -3.27 6.75 -9.94
N VAL A 125 -4.18 6.93 -8.96
CA VAL A 125 -4.46 5.96 -7.90
C VAL A 125 -5.87 5.40 -8.08
N THR A 126 -5.98 4.07 -8.08
CA THR A 126 -7.26 3.37 -8.20
C THR A 126 -7.36 2.27 -7.15
N VAL A 127 -8.51 2.16 -6.49
CA VAL A 127 -8.81 1.08 -5.54
C VAL A 127 -9.75 0.08 -6.21
N PHE A 128 -9.38 -1.22 -6.17
CA PHE A 128 -10.16 -2.31 -6.75
C PHE A 128 -10.63 -3.29 -5.67
N ASP A 129 -11.92 -3.62 -5.70
CA ASP A 129 -12.45 -4.79 -4.99
C ASP A 129 -12.05 -6.08 -5.73
N ALA A 130 -10.76 -6.37 -5.72
CA ALA A 130 -10.19 -7.50 -6.45
C ALA A 130 -8.94 -8.03 -5.75
N SER A 131 -8.55 -9.26 -6.05
CA SER A 131 -7.26 -9.79 -5.63
C SER A 131 -6.12 -9.21 -6.46
N ALA A 132 -4.91 -9.14 -5.89
CA ALA A 132 -3.72 -8.70 -6.61
C ALA A 132 -3.49 -9.49 -7.92
N THR A 133 -3.75 -10.80 -7.92
CA THR A 133 -3.66 -11.63 -9.14
C THR A 133 -4.65 -11.17 -10.23
N GLN A 134 -5.90 -10.87 -9.86
CA GLN A 134 -6.88 -10.38 -10.81
C GLN A 134 -6.46 -9.04 -11.40
N THR A 135 -6.02 -8.11 -10.54
CA THR A 135 -5.53 -6.80 -10.96
C THR A 135 -4.34 -6.90 -11.92
N ILE A 136 -3.40 -7.85 -11.67
CA ILE A 136 -2.29 -8.12 -12.59
C ILE A 136 -2.79 -8.62 -13.94
N LEU A 137 -3.75 -9.55 -13.96
CA LEU A 137 -4.28 -10.13 -15.20
C LEU A 137 -5.03 -9.10 -16.05
N ASP A 138 -5.74 -8.18 -15.40
CA ASP A 138 -6.55 -7.16 -16.08
C ASP A 138 -5.69 -5.99 -16.63
N ASN A 139 -4.56 -5.66 -15.97
CA ASN A 139 -3.77 -4.44 -16.26
C ASN A 139 -2.33 -4.73 -16.72
N GLY A 140 -1.86 -5.98 -16.62
CA GLY A 140 -0.50 -6.36 -16.96
C GLY A 140 -0.31 -6.69 -18.45
N ARG A 141 0.94 -6.92 -18.85
CA ARG A 141 1.32 -7.28 -20.21
C ARG A 141 1.45 -8.80 -20.38
N GLY A 142 1.02 -9.32 -21.51
CA GLY A 142 1.08 -10.75 -21.83
C GLY A 142 2.46 -11.30 -22.23
N TYR A 143 3.51 -10.48 -22.21
CA TYR A 143 4.88 -10.88 -22.57
C TYR A 143 5.88 -10.34 -21.57
N ALA A 144 6.83 -11.18 -21.14
CA ALA A 144 7.83 -10.83 -20.12
C ALA A 144 8.70 -9.63 -20.51
N GLN A 145 9.05 -9.49 -21.78
CA GLN A 145 9.88 -8.38 -22.29
C GLN A 145 9.17 -7.03 -22.27
N PHE A 146 7.85 -7.01 -22.16
CA PHE A 146 7.02 -5.81 -22.07
C PHE A 146 6.45 -5.61 -20.67
N CYS A 147 6.99 -6.30 -19.66
CA CYS A 147 6.58 -6.16 -18.28
C CYS A 147 6.81 -4.72 -17.81
N ASP A 148 5.71 -3.98 -17.54
CA ASP A 148 5.69 -2.59 -17.11
C ASP A 148 5.15 -2.43 -15.67
N MET A 149 4.84 -3.56 -15.02
CA MET A 149 4.14 -3.62 -13.74
C MET A 149 5.00 -4.29 -12.66
N ALA A 150 4.92 -3.77 -11.44
CA ALA A 150 5.36 -4.46 -10.23
C ALA A 150 4.17 -4.77 -9.32
N VAL A 151 4.28 -5.81 -8.50
CA VAL A 151 3.32 -6.14 -7.45
C VAL A 151 4.02 -6.34 -6.12
N LEU A 152 3.46 -5.76 -5.05
CA LEU A 152 3.93 -6.01 -3.70
C LEU A 152 3.35 -7.34 -3.18
N ALA A 153 4.21 -8.31 -2.91
CA ALA A 153 3.84 -9.49 -2.16
C ALA A 153 3.88 -9.18 -0.65
N PHE A 154 2.79 -9.46 0.07
CA PHE A 154 2.70 -9.30 1.52
C PHE A 154 3.46 -10.44 2.19
N ALA A 155 4.78 -10.38 2.06
CA ALA A 155 5.65 -11.50 2.29
C ALA A 155 5.85 -11.82 3.77
N SER A 156 6.03 -13.10 4.04
CA SER A 156 6.64 -13.53 5.30
C SER A 156 8.13 -13.15 5.30
N PHE A 157 8.59 -12.50 6.37
CA PHE A 157 9.99 -12.10 6.49
C PHE A 157 10.97 -13.28 6.59
N THR A 158 10.49 -14.43 7.03
CA THR A 158 11.33 -15.58 7.39
C THR A 158 11.03 -16.88 6.64
N ASN A 159 9.92 -16.94 5.90
CA ASN A 159 9.49 -18.17 5.23
C ASN A 159 9.09 -17.89 3.78
N PRO A 160 9.68 -18.60 2.80
CA PRO A 160 9.30 -18.42 1.40
C PRO A 160 7.83 -18.75 1.18
N GLY A 161 7.14 -17.87 0.44
CA GLY A 161 5.74 -18.04 0.08
C GLY A 161 4.75 -18.00 1.25
N GLY A 162 5.13 -17.40 2.42
CA GLY A 162 4.23 -17.23 3.56
C GLY A 162 3.62 -18.52 4.10
N GLY A 163 4.30 -19.66 3.89
CA GLY A 163 3.78 -20.97 4.28
C GLY A 163 2.80 -21.58 3.25
N TYR A 164 2.85 -21.15 2.00
CA TYR A 164 2.06 -21.68 0.88
C TYR A 164 2.11 -23.21 0.81
N ILE A 165 3.32 -23.78 0.84
CA ILE A 165 3.52 -25.23 0.77
C ILE A 165 2.95 -25.99 1.97
N GLN A 166 2.75 -25.34 3.11
CA GLN A 166 2.08 -25.90 4.29
C GLN A 166 0.56 -25.68 4.27
N GLY A 167 0.00 -25.12 3.20
CA GLY A 167 -1.43 -24.88 3.03
C GLY A 167 -1.97 -23.69 3.85
N TYR A 168 -1.12 -22.74 4.23
CA TYR A 168 -1.56 -21.46 4.79
C TYR A 168 -2.18 -20.58 3.71
N LEU A 169 -3.05 -19.67 4.13
CA LEU A 169 -3.71 -18.67 3.28
C LEU A 169 -3.05 -17.31 3.50
N GLY A 170 -3.20 -16.44 2.53
CA GLY A 170 -2.72 -15.06 2.54
C GLY A 170 -2.46 -14.57 1.13
N GLN A 171 -2.21 -13.29 0.97
CA GLN A 171 -1.97 -12.68 -0.35
C GLN A 171 -0.73 -13.29 -1.02
N GLU A 172 0.41 -13.45 -0.31
CA GLU A 172 1.62 -14.10 -0.84
C GLU A 172 1.35 -15.54 -1.30
N ALA A 173 0.58 -16.30 -0.50
CA ALA A 173 0.20 -17.67 -0.88
C ALA A 173 -0.70 -17.70 -2.12
N THR A 174 -1.57 -16.70 -2.30
CA THR A 174 -2.42 -16.56 -3.49
C THR A 174 -1.59 -16.22 -4.72
N LEU A 175 -0.60 -15.33 -4.61
CA LEU A 175 0.35 -15.06 -5.70
C LEU A 175 1.11 -16.33 -6.10
N CYS A 176 1.58 -17.10 -5.11
CA CYS A 176 2.26 -18.39 -5.35
C CYS A 176 1.34 -19.43 -6.04
N ALA A 177 0.05 -19.45 -5.67
CA ALA A 177 -0.91 -20.39 -6.25
C ALA A 177 -1.30 -20.11 -7.71
N ASN A 178 -1.08 -18.86 -8.17
CA ASN A 178 -1.40 -18.44 -9.54
C ASN A 178 -0.13 -18.17 -10.39
N SER A 179 1.05 -18.63 -9.94
CA SER A 179 2.32 -18.41 -10.63
C SER A 179 3.36 -19.45 -10.19
N TYR A 180 4.54 -19.41 -10.77
CA TYR A 180 5.70 -20.18 -10.30
C TYR A 180 6.53 -19.46 -9.20
N LEU A 181 6.01 -18.41 -8.59
CA LEU A 181 6.74 -17.58 -7.63
C LEU A 181 7.38 -18.41 -6.51
N TYR A 182 6.65 -19.38 -5.94
CA TYR A 182 7.19 -20.24 -4.89
C TYR A 182 8.45 -21.00 -5.33
N ASN A 183 8.50 -21.47 -6.57
CA ASN A 183 9.66 -22.21 -7.11
C ASN A 183 10.93 -21.35 -7.12
N VAL A 184 10.80 -20.05 -7.31
CA VAL A 184 11.90 -19.08 -7.22
C VAL A 184 12.27 -18.80 -5.77
N LEU A 185 11.27 -18.49 -4.93
CA LEU A 185 11.47 -18.13 -3.52
C LEU A 185 12.10 -19.27 -2.70
N ASP A 186 11.77 -20.54 -2.99
CA ASP A 186 12.34 -21.70 -2.30
C ASP A 186 13.87 -21.84 -2.54
N LYS A 187 14.40 -21.25 -3.62
CA LYS A 187 15.84 -21.20 -3.87
C LYS A 187 16.55 -20.11 -3.05
N GLN A 188 15.82 -19.16 -2.46
CA GLN A 188 16.37 -18.03 -1.69
C GLN A 188 16.47 -18.34 -0.18
N ARG A 189 16.63 -19.59 0.23
CA ARG A 189 16.64 -20.03 1.64
C ARG A 189 17.72 -19.35 2.47
N LYS A 190 18.85 -18.97 1.85
CA LYS A 190 19.93 -18.22 2.52
C LYS A 190 19.42 -16.88 3.01
N TRP A 191 18.76 -16.11 2.13
CA TRP A 191 18.20 -14.80 2.43
C TRP A 191 17.17 -14.87 3.59
N TYR A 192 16.21 -15.81 3.54
CA TYR A 192 15.24 -16.04 4.62
C TYR A 192 15.92 -16.43 5.92
N GLY A 193 16.99 -17.25 5.87
CA GLY A 193 17.77 -17.63 7.02
C GLY A 193 18.52 -16.47 7.66
N GLU A 194 19.04 -15.54 6.87
CA GLU A 194 19.67 -14.30 7.35
C GLU A 194 18.66 -13.38 8.01
N ASN A 195 17.47 -13.21 7.42
CA ASN A 195 16.37 -12.44 7.99
C ASN A 195 16.01 -12.93 9.38
N ARG A 196 15.83 -14.25 9.54
CA ARG A 196 15.49 -14.87 10.82
C ARG A 196 16.56 -14.66 11.88
N ARG A 197 17.84 -14.69 11.51
CA ARG A 197 18.93 -14.63 12.47
C ARG A 197 19.32 -13.21 12.89
N ARG A 198 19.20 -12.20 12.00
CA ARG A 198 19.87 -10.91 12.21
C ARG A 198 18.97 -9.69 11.97
N ASN A 199 17.80 -9.85 11.34
CA ASN A 199 17.06 -8.73 10.79
C ASN A 199 15.64 -8.58 11.36
N ILE A 200 15.29 -9.29 12.42
CA ILE A 200 13.96 -9.26 13.06
C ILE A 200 13.66 -7.89 13.68
N ASN A 201 14.64 -7.27 14.39
CA ASN A 201 14.54 -5.92 14.93
C ASN A 201 13.23 -5.67 15.70
N CYS A 202 12.97 -6.41 16.78
CA CYS A 202 11.74 -6.29 17.59
C CYS A 202 10.44 -6.43 16.77
N GLU A 203 10.44 -7.33 15.76
CA GLU A 203 9.32 -7.55 14.82
C GLU A 203 9.01 -6.34 13.90
N LEU A 204 9.80 -5.27 13.94
CA LEU A 204 9.75 -4.18 12.97
C LEU A 204 10.39 -4.56 11.65
N TYR A 205 11.29 -5.54 11.68
CA TYR A 205 12.13 -5.99 10.57
C TYR A 205 13.02 -4.88 10.00
N ARG A 206 14.07 -5.24 9.28
CA ARG A 206 14.86 -4.28 8.51
C ARG A 206 14.29 -4.12 7.11
N ASN A 207 14.62 -3.00 6.45
CA ASN A 207 14.27 -2.76 5.06
C ASN A 207 15.03 -3.71 4.15
N ARG A 208 14.49 -4.91 3.97
CA ARG A 208 15.02 -5.94 3.07
C ARG A 208 13.92 -6.48 2.17
N ALA A 209 14.22 -6.61 0.90
CA ALA A 209 13.31 -7.16 -0.09
C ALA A 209 14.05 -8.03 -1.10
N LEU A 210 13.32 -8.99 -1.70
CA LEU A 210 13.70 -9.65 -2.94
C LEU A 210 12.83 -9.11 -4.06
N VAL A 211 13.40 -8.97 -5.24
CA VAL A 211 12.63 -8.73 -6.45
C VAL A 211 12.78 -9.94 -7.37
N VAL A 212 11.66 -10.52 -7.73
CA VAL A 212 11.59 -11.61 -8.71
C VAL A 212 11.05 -11.03 -10.00
N PRO A 213 11.88 -10.89 -11.06
CA PRO A 213 11.48 -10.19 -12.27
C PRO A 213 10.56 -11.05 -13.16
N ALA A 214 9.62 -10.38 -13.82
CA ALA A 214 8.75 -10.89 -14.86
C ALA A 214 8.13 -12.27 -14.55
N VAL A 215 7.53 -12.38 -13.37
CA VAL A 215 6.79 -13.58 -12.96
C VAL A 215 5.50 -13.66 -13.79
N ARG A 216 5.25 -14.82 -14.39
CA ARG A 216 4.00 -15.10 -15.09
C ARG A 216 2.92 -15.50 -14.11
N PHE A 217 1.83 -14.76 -14.13
CA PHE A 217 0.58 -15.10 -13.47
C PHE A 217 -0.38 -15.68 -14.50
N ASP A 218 -1.05 -16.77 -14.15
CA ASP A 218 -1.93 -17.50 -15.05
C ASP A 218 -3.22 -17.89 -14.33
N ARG A 219 -4.36 -17.56 -14.96
CA ARG A 219 -5.68 -17.95 -14.47
C ARG A 219 -6.69 -17.97 -15.61
N ASN A 220 -7.45 -19.07 -15.72
CA ASN A 220 -8.50 -19.20 -16.72
C ASN A 220 -8.02 -18.94 -18.17
N HIS A 221 -6.85 -19.43 -18.53
CA HIS A 221 -6.21 -19.24 -19.85
C HIS A 221 -5.81 -17.80 -20.19
N VAL A 222 -5.92 -16.87 -19.25
CA VAL A 222 -5.37 -15.51 -19.35
C VAL A 222 -4.07 -15.46 -18.57
N HIS A 223 -3.05 -14.80 -19.10
CA HIS A 223 -1.79 -14.61 -18.39
C HIS A 223 -1.24 -13.20 -18.56
N ALA A 224 -0.54 -12.74 -17.54
CA ALA A 224 0.19 -11.48 -17.52
C ALA A 224 1.47 -11.60 -16.70
N TYR A 225 2.39 -10.68 -16.91
CA TYR A 225 3.68 -10.64 -16.23
C TYR A 225 3.76 -9.43 -15.29
N ALA A 226 4.33 -9.65 -14.11
CA ALA A 226 4.67 -8.59 -13.17
C ALA A 226 5.99 -8.92 -12.45
N ASP A 227 6.77 -7.90 -12.11
CA ASP A 227 7.84 -8.06 -11.16
C ASP A 227 7.25 -8.18 -9.75
N VAL A 228 7.74 -9.12 -8.96
CA VAL A 228 7.23 -9.33 -7.61
C VAL A 228 8.21 -8.75 -6.60
N ILE A 229 7.80 -7.70 -5.90
CA ILE A 229 8.53 -7.11 -4.76
C ILE A 229 8.13 -7.89 -3.51
N VAL A 230 9.02 -8.73 -3.02
CA VAL A 230 8.80 -9.60 -1.85
C VAL A 230 9.31 -8.87 -0.63
N ALA A 231 8.42 -8.14 0.05
CA ALA A 231 8.75 -7.36 1.24
C ALA A 231 7.73 -7.61 2.37
N ALA A 232 8.21 -7.63 3.61
CA ALA A 232 7.36 -7.86 4.77
C ALA A 232 7.03 -6.54 5.48
N ALA A 233 5.75 -6.32 5.80
CA ALA A 233 5.35 -5.26 6.71
C ALA A 233 5.84 -5.57 8.13
N PRO A 234 6.10 -4.57 8.99
CA PRO A 234 6.32 -4.78 10.40
C PRO A 234 5.16 -5.56 11.03
N ASN A 235 5.45 -6.37 12.03
CA ASN A 235 4.40 -7.08 12.77
C ASN A 235 4.01 -6.28 14.01
N ALA A 236 3.10 -5.32 13.86
CA ALA A 236 2.69 -4.42 14.94
C ALA A 236 2.11 -5.18 16.13
N LYS A 237 1.34 -6.23 15.88
CA LYS A 237 0.75 -7.04 16.94
C LYS A 237 1.81 -7.67 17.84
N ARG A 238 2.81 -8.33 17.26
CA ARG A 238 3.90 -8.94 18.04
C ARG A 238 4.85 -7.91 18.62
N ALA A 239 5.17 -6.85 17.88
CA ALA A 239 6.02 -5.77 18.36
C ALA A 239 5.43 -5.11 19.61
N ARG A 240 4.11 -4.83 19.65
CA ARG A 240 3.44 -4.33 20.85
C ARG A 240 3.45 -5.34 22.01
N GLN A 241 3.11 -6.60 21.72
CA GLN A 241 2.92 -7.63 22.76
C GLN A 241 4.24 -8.11 23.36
N GLU A 242 5.25 -8.37 22.52
CA GLU A 242 6.50 -9.01 22.94
C GLU A 242 7.59 -7.98 23.29
N TYR A 243 7.60 -6.82 22.62
CA TYR A 243 8.66 -5.81 22.75
C TYR A 243 8.17 -4.44 23.26
N ARG A 244 6.87 -4.27 23.47
CA ARG A 244 6.26 -3.00 23.95
C ARG A 244 6.60 -1.79 23.07
N VAL A 245 6.69 -2.00 21.77
CA VAL A 245 6.92 -0.92 20.81
C VAL A 245 5.68 -0.03 20.76
N GLY A 246 5.89 1.29 20.84
CA GLY A 246 4.82 2.28 20.78
C GLY A 246 4.25 2.46 19.36
N ASP A 247 3.04 3.01 19.26
CA ASP A 247 2.31 3.14 18.00
C ASP A 247 3.02 4.09 17.02
N ASP A 248 3.61 5.17 17.48
CA ASP A 248 4.37 6.10 16.62
C ASP A 248 5.55 5.38 15.96
N ALA A 249 6.34 4.62 16.71
CA ALA A 249 7.46 3.86 16.16
C ALA A 249 7.02 2.75 15.18
N LEU A 250 5.81 2.20 15.36
CA LEU A 250 5.22 1.24 14.44
C LEU A 250 4.81 1.90 13.12
N LEU A 251 4.16 3.07 13.19
CA LEU A 251 3.76 3.84 12.01
C LEU A 251 4.98 4.36 11.24
N ASP A 252 6.01 4.84 11.95
CA ASP A 252 7.27 5.25 11.33
C ASP A 252 7.97 4.09 10.62
N ALA A 253 8.03 2.91 11.24
CA ALA A 253 8.61 1.73 10.63
C ALA A 253 7.82 1.26 9.39
N LEU A 254 6.49 1.38 9.41
CA LEU A 254 5.65 1.07 8.25
C LEU A 254 5.82 2.12 7.15
N ARG A 255 5.86 3.40 7.50
CA ARG A 255 6.12 4.50 6.57
C ARG A 255 7.45 4.32 5.84
N ASP A 256 8.52 4.06 6.58
CA ASP A 256 9.85 3.76 6.03
C ASP A 256 9.80 2.57 5.06
N ARG A 257 9.01 1.55 5.39
CA ARG A 257 8.86 0.37 4.56
C ARG A 257 8.05 0.66 3.29
N ILE A 258 7.03 1.51 3.35
CA ILE A 258 6.29 1.99 2.18
C ILE A 258 7.23 2.74 1.24
N ARG A 259 8.00 3.71 1.76
CA ARG A 259 9.01 4.45 0.97
C ARG A 259 10.02 3.51 0.32
N PHE A 260 10.47 2.50 1.05
CA PHE A 260 11.40 1.50 0.53
C PHE A 260 10.81 0.71 -0.65
N VAL A 261 9.55 0.28 -0.59
CA VAL A 261 8.88 -0.43 -1.67
C VAL A 261 8.66 0.46 -2.90
N LEU A 262 8.24 1.71 -2.70
CA LEU A 262 8.07 2.69 -3.78
C LEU A 262 9.41 2.99 -4.46
N ALA A 263 10.48 3.18 -3.69
CA ALA A 263 11.83 3.40 -4.21
C ALA A 263 12.36 2.19 -5.01
N ILE A 264 12.04 0.96 -4.61
CA ILE A 264 12.36 -0.23 -5.41
C ILE A 264 11.61 -0.22 -6.74
N CYS A 265 10.32 0.14 -6.75
CA CYS A 265 9.54 0.23 -7.99
C CYS A 265 10.16 1.22 -8.97
N ASP A 266 10.61 2.37 -8.48
CA ASP A 266 11.32 3.38 -9.26
C ASP A 266 12.67 2.88 -9.81
N GLU A 267 13.45 2.17 -8.98
CA GLU A 267 14.74 1.59 -9.40
C GLU A 267 14.55 0.53 -10.51
N LEU A 268 13.43 -0.21 -10.46
CA LEU A 268 13.04 -1.16 -11.49
C LEU A 268 12.52 -0.48 -12.77
N GLY A 269 12.23 0.81 -12.74
CA GLY A 269 11.65 1.56 -13.84
C GLY A 269 10.25 1.10 -14.21
N ARG A 270 9.45 0.61 -13.23
CA ARG A 270 8.09 0.14 -13.49
C ARG A 270 7.11 1.30 -13.40
N GLU A 271 6.23 1.39 -14.41
CA GLU A 271 5.23 2.46 -14.50
C GLU A 271 3.98 2.17 -13.65
N LYS A 272 3.70 0.87 -13.42
CA LYS A 272 2.51 0.40 -12.70
C LYS A 272 2.91 -0.36 -11.44
N LEU A 273 2.19 -0.13 -10.34
CA LEU A 273 2.42 -0.81 -9.08
C LEU A 273 1.11 -1.30 -8.48
N VAL A 274 1.03 -2.61 -8.21
CA VAL A 274 -0.09 -3.22 -7.50
C VAL A 274 0.26 -3.33 -6.02
N LEU A 275 -0.53 -2.67 -5.20
CA LEU A 275 -0.48 -2.63 -3.74
C LEU A 275 -1.75 -3.24 -3.13
N GLY A 276 -2.01 -3.01 -1.85
CA GLY A 276 -3.23 -3.38 -1.15
C GLY A 276 -3.13 -3.11 0.35
N ALA A 277 -4.00 -3.71 1.17
CA ALA A 277 -4.07 -3.53 2.62
C ALA A 277 -2.89 -4.21 3.35
N TRP A 278 -1.68 -3.71 3.09
CA TRP A 278 -0.44 -4.30 3.54
C TRP A 278 -0.18 -4.07 5.03
N GLY A 279 -0.13 -5.13 5.78
CA GLY A 279 0.11 -5.07 7.24
C GLY A 279 -1.18 -5.02 8.08
N CYS A 280 -2.36 -5.00 7.46
CA CYS A 280 -3.63 -4.86 8.17
C CYS A 280 -4.01 -6.14 8.91
N ASP A 281 -4.22 -7.24 8.25
CA ASP A 281 -4.69 -8.51 8.82
C ASP A 281 -3.95 -8.99 10.09
N ASN A 282 -3.04 -9.94 9.87
CA ASN A 282 -2.32 -10.62 10.95
C ASN A 282 -1.26 -9.75 11.61
N ASN A 283 -0.76 -8.72 10.93
CA ASN A 283 0.25 -7.80 11.45
C ASN A 283 -0.35 -6.72 12.35
N GLY A 284 -1.65 -6.43 12.24
CA GLY A 284 -2.42 -5.64 13.19
C GLY A 284 -2.28 -4.12 13.07
N PHE A 285 -2.04 -3.60 11.87
CA PHE A 285 -2.26 -2.20 11.53
C PHE A 285 -3.73 -1.95 11.18
N ASP A 286 -4.21 -0.74 11.45
CA ASP A 286 -5.51 -0.30 10.96
C ASP A 286 -5.44 0.09 9.48
N ALA A 287 -6.45 -0.32 8.70
CA ALA A 287 -6.46 -0.11 7.26
C ALA A 287 -6.57 1.37 6.86
N GLU A 288 -7.30 2.20 7.62
CA GLU A 288 -7.39 3.63 7.39
C GLU A 288 -6.01 4.29 7.58
N ALA A 289 -5.30 3.95 8.67
CA ALA A 289 -3.96 4.47 8.93
C ALA A 289 -2.94 4.03 7.85
N VAL A 290 -3.03 2.79 7.37
CA VAL A 290 -2.18 2.29 6.28
C VAL A 290 -2.46 3.02 4.97
N ALA A 291 -3.73 3.20 4.61
CA ALA A 291 -4.14 3.94 3.42
C ALA A 291 -3.65 5.40 3.46
N GLU A 292 -3.75 6.06 4.63
CA GLU A 292 -3.25 7.41 4.85
C GLU A 292 -1.72 7.52 4.69
N LEU A 293 -0.96 6.53 5.16
CA LEU A 293 0.49 6.51 4.94
C LEU A 293 0.82 6.38 3.45
N PHE A 294 0.14 5.50 2.72
CA PHE A 294 0.31 5.40 1.27
C PHE A 294 -0.08 6.70 0.56
N ARG A 295 -1.22 7.30 0.91
CA ARG A 295 -1.65 8.57 0.33
C ARG A 295 -0.59 9.65 0.50
N LYS A 296 -0.07 9.83 1.73
CA LYS A 296 0.95 10.84 2.03
C LYS A 296 2.24 10.63 1.23
N GLU A 297 2.71 9.39 1.15
CA GLU A 297 3.95 9.10 0.41
C GLU A 297 3.77 9.25 -1.11
N LEU A 298 2.64 8.83 -1.66
CA LEU A 298 2.35 9.00 -3.09
C LEU A 298 2.11 10.47 -3.47
N ALA A 299 1.48 11.26 -2.59
CA ALA A 299 1.25 12.68 -2.80
C ALA A 299 2.53 13.55 -2.64
N SER A 300 3.63 13.00 -2.10
CA SER A 300 4.90 13.74 -1.93
C SER A 300 5.58 14.14 -3.25
N GLY A 301 5.23 13.47 -4.36
CA GLY A 301 5.89 13.65 -5.65
C GLY A 301 7.36 13.20 -5.67
N ASP A 302 7.75 12.33 -4.73
CA ASP A 302 9.13 11.81 -4.63
C ASP A 302 9.35 10.60 -5.54
N PHE A 303 8.28 9.98 -6.04
CA PHE A 303 8.29 8.73 -6.78
C PHE A 303 7.86 8.90 -8.24
N LYS A 304 8.35 8.01 -9.12
CA LYS A 304 8.14 8.09 -10.57
C LYS A 304 7.05 7.17 -11.09
N VAL A 305 6.48 6.33 -10.22
CA VAL A 305 5.38 5.44 -10.58
C VAL A 305 4.23 6.26 -11.15
N LYS A 306 3.62 5.80 -12.26
CA LYS A 306 2.55 6.53 -12.95
C LYS A 306 1.16 6.07 -12.56
N GLN A 307 0.99 4.76 -12.29
CA GLN A 307 -0.29 4.17 -11.92
C GLN A 307 -0.12 3.26 -10.71
N VAL A 308 -0.96 3.46 -9.71
CA VAL A 308 -0.98 2.66 -8.49
C VAL A 308 -2.36 2.04 -8.32
N PHE A 309 -2.39 0.71 -8.25
CA PHE A 309 -3.60 -0.09 -8.08
C PHE A 309 -3.63 -0.70 -6.69
N PHE A 310 -4.58 -0.29 -5.85
CA PHE A 310 -4.81 -0.93 -4.57
C PHE A 310 -5.80 -2.08 -4.75
N ALA A 311 -5.29 -3.30 -4.76
CA ALA A 311 -6.08 -4.52 -4.84
C ALA A 311 -6.47 -4.97 -3.42
N VAL A 312 -7.66 -4.60 -2.99
CA VAL A 312 -8.20 -4.87 -1.65
C VAL A 312 -9.55 -5.59 -1.81
N PRO A 313 -9.56 -6.94 -1.77
CA PRO A 313 -10.82 -7.67 -1.91
C PRO A 313 -11.73 -7.40 -0.70
N SER A 314 -12.97 -7.01 -0.93
CA SER A 314 -13.95 -6.84 0.14
C SER A 314 -14.29 -8.18 0.80
N THR A 315 -14.39 -8.17 2.10
CA THR A 315 -14.79 -9.33 2.88
C THR A 315 -15.93 -8.96 3.82
N ARG A 316 -16.70 -9.96 4.26
CA ARG A 316 -17.73 -9.75 5.29
C ARG A 316 -17.16 -9.60 6.71
N TRP A 317 -15.86 -9.71 6.88
CA TRP A 317 -15.21 -9.80 8.18
C TRP A 317 -14.41 -8.57 8.56
N ASP A 318 -14.07 -7.75 7.57
CA ASP A 318 -13.30 -6.51 7.72
C ASP A 318 -13.87 -5.42 6.81
N GLU A 319 -13.44 -4.20 7.04
CA GLU A 319 -13.82 -3.00 6.29
C GLU A 319 -12.63 -2.42 5.51
N ASP A 320 -11.60 -3.23 5.27
CA ASP A 320 -10.35 -2.76 4.68
C ASP A 320 -10.56 -2.10 3.32
N PHE A 321 -11.40 -2.71 2.45
CA PHE A 321 -11.74 -2.13 1.15
C PHE A 321 -12.40 -0.75 1.31
N ALA A 322 -13.43 -0.65 2.14
CA ALA A 322 -14.18 0.59 2.32
C ALA A 322 -13.31 1.72 2.94
N LYS A 323 -12.38 1.37 3.84
CA LYS A 323 -11.42 2.32 4.40
C LYS A 323 -10.43 2.82 3.35
N PHE A 324 -9.86 1.92 2.52
CA PHE A 324 -8.97 2.29 1.42
C PHE A 324 -9.68 3.13 0.38
N GLU A 325 -10.90 2.74 -0.03
CA GLU A 325 -11.72 3.50 -0.96
C GLU A 325 -12.00 4.90 -0.42
N HIS A 326 -12.41 5.01 0.85
CA HIS A 326 -12.67 6.28 1.50
C HIS A 326 -11.45 7.20 1.49
N VAL A 327 -10.30 6.72 1.97
CA VAL A 327 -9.07 7.54 2.11
C VAL A 327 -8.52 7.98 0.75
N LEU A 328 -8.62 7.14 -0.27
CA LEU A 328 -8.00 7.39 -1.57
C LEU A 328 -8.96 8.01 -2.60
N ALA A 329 -10.25 8.15 -2.28
CA ALA A 329 -11.25 8.74 -3.17
C ALA A 329 -10.91 10.18 -3.60
N SER A 330 -10.30 10.95 -2.70
CA SER A 330 -9.91 12.35 -2.93
C SER A 330 -8.42 12.54 -3.21
N PHE A 331 -7.69 11.46 -3.51
CA PHE A 331 -6.24 11.57 -3.78
C PHE A 331 -5.93 12.69 -4.78
N PRO A 332 -4.93 13.55 -4.53
CA PRO A 332 -3.92 13.50 -3.47
C PRO A 332 -4.33 14.09 -2.11
N GLU A 333 -5.50 14.72 -2.01
CA GLU A 333 -5.95 15.44 -0.84
C GLU A 333 -6.35 14.48 0.28
N CYS A 334 -6.35 15.02 1.51
CA CYS A 334 -6.80 14.31 2.71
C CYS A 334 -8.30 14.54 2.89
N ASN A 335 -9.04 13.50 3.26
CA ASN A 335 -10.43 13.66 3.64
C ASN A 335 -10.56 14.43 4.95
N GLU A 336 -11.57 15.29 5.06
CA GLU A 336 -11.85 16.05 6.28
C GLU A 336 -12.41 15.15 7.40
N GLU A 337 -13.21 14.14 7.03
CA GLU A 337 -13.84 13.20 7.95
C GLU A 337 -13.13 11.85 7.93
N SER A 338 -12.97 11.22 9.11
CA SER A 338 -12.49 9.84 9.20
C SER A 338 -13.54 8.84 8.71
N TYR A 339 -13.09 7.65 8.28
CA TYR A 339 -14.01 6.58 7.90
C TYR A 339 -15.00 6.23 9.02
N ALA A 340 -14.56 6.24 10.28
CA ALA A 340 -15.41 5.97 11.42
C ALA A 340 -16.58 6.96 11.55
N GLN A 341 -16.34 8.25 11.27
CA GLN A 341 -17.40 9.27 11.28
C GLN A 341 -18.39 9.06 10.14
N VAL A 342 -17.92 8.78 8.94
CA VAL A 342 -18.76 8.49 7.77
C VAL A 342 -19.59 7.23 7.98
N ALA A 343 -18.97 6.15 8.48
CA ALA A 343 -19.64 4.89 8.78
C ALA A 343 -20.73 5.04 9.87
N ALA A 344 -20.44 5.81 10.93
CA ALA A 344 -21.40 6.10 11.99
C ALA A 344 -22.60 6.87 11.46
N ARG A 345 -22.38 7.89 10.60
CA ARG A 345 -23.45 8.66 9.95
C ARG A 345 -24.31 7.79 9.03
N ALA A 346 -23.68 6.92 8.23
CA ALA A 346 -24.39 5.99 7.37
C ALA A 346 -25.21 4.95 8.16
N ALA A 347 -24.69 4.46 9.28
CA ALA A 347 -25.41 3.55 10.16
C ALA A 347 -26.64 4.22 10.81
N ALA A 348 -26.49 5.48 11.25
CA ALA A 348 -27.60 6.25 11.81
C ALA A 348 -28.71 6.53 10.77
N ALA A 349 -28.32 6.86 9.52
CA ALA A 349 -29.28 7.05 8.43
C ALA A 349 -30.06 5.78 8.13
N ARG A 350 -29.39 4.62 8.02
CA ARG A 350 -30.05 3.32 7.80
C ARG A 350 -31.00 2.94 8.95
N ALA A 351 -30.61 3.22 10.19
CA ALA A 351 -31.47 2.98 11.34
C ALA A 351 -32.71 3.87 11.32
N ALA A 352 -32.59 5.13 10.89
CA ALA A 352 -33.72 6.03 10.73
C ALA A 352 -34.68 5.57 9.61
N GLU A 353 -34.15 5.14 8.46
CA GLU A 353 -34.96 4.58 7.36
C GLU A 353 -35.73 3.33 7.80
N GLN A 354 -35.04 2.41 8.53
CA GLN A 354 -35.69 1.20 9.05
C GLN A 354 -36.79 1.52 10.07
N ALA A 355 -36.55 2.53 10.93
CA ALA A 355 -37.58 2.96 11.88
C ALA A 355 -38.79 3.62 11.17
N GLN A 356 -38.56 4.36 10.09
CA GLN A 356 -39.66 4.92 9.30
C GLN A 356 -40.48 3.83 8.58
N ALA A 357 -39.77 2.89 7.92
CA ALA A 357 -40.44 1.76 7.26
C ALA A 357 -41.27 0.91 8.24
N ALA A 358 -40.75 0.67 9.45
CA ALA A 358 -41.48 -0.05 10.49
C ALA A 358 -42.71 0.74 11.01
N ALA A 359 -42.64 2.07 11.04
CA ALA A 359 -43.79 2.91 11.45
C ALA A 359 -44.86 2.95 10.35
N GLU A 360 -44.48 2.96 9.08
CA GLU A 360 -45.44 2.86 7.94
C GLU A 360 -46.16 1.50 7.90
N ASP A 361 -45.44 0.40 8.16
CA ASP A 361 -46.04 -0.95 8.26
C ASP A 361 -47.05 -1.06 9.42
N ASP A 362 -46.77 -0.41 10.57
CA ASP A 362 -47.69 -0.40 11.73
C ASP A 362 -48.95 0.48 11.44
N GLU A 363 -48.82 1.59 10.68
CA GLU A 363 -49.96 2.42 10.29
C GLU A 363 -50.90 1.68 9.30
N ASP A 364 -50.35 0.94 8.34
CA ASP A 364 -51.13 0.13 7.38
C ASP A 364 -51.83 -1.05 8.07
N ASP A 365 -51.23 -1.67 9.09
CA ASP A 365 -51.82 -2.74 9.89
C ASP A 365 -52.98 -2.25 10.78
N ASP A 366 -52.99 -1.00 11.23
CA ASP A 366 -54.10 -0.42 12.01
C ASP A 366 -55.25 0.06 11.12
N ASP A 367 -55.05 0.38 9.84
CA ASP A 367 -56.10 0.86 8.95
C ASP A 367 -57.06 -0.25 8.49
N TRP A 368 -56.61 -1.47 8.25
CA TRP A 368 -57.49 -2.60 7.91
C TRP A 368 -58.31 -3.10 9.09
N ARG A 369 -57.84 -2.92 10.35
CA ARG A 369 -58.64 -3.27 11.56
C ARG A 369 -59.84 -2.38 11.78
N LYS A 370 -59.94 -1.20 11.14
CA LYS A 370 -61.08 -0.32 11.17
C LYS A 370 -62.22 -0.78 10.29
N TYR A 371 -61.99 -1.77 9.40
CA TYR A 371 -62.98 -2.33 8.46
C TYR A 371 -63.49 -3.72 8.85
N LEU A 372 -63.04 -4.27 9.99
CA LEU A 372 -63.56 -5.48 10.63
C LEU A 372 -64.46 -5.12 11.80
#